data_f9f58f4df7ea8d6fb949c4e14f64437f
#
_entry.id   f9f58f4df7ea8d6fb949c4e14f64437f
#
_cell.length_a   1.000
_cell.length_b   1.000
_cell.length_c   1.000
_cell.angle_alpha   90.00
_cell.angle_beta   90.00
_cell.angle_gamma   90.00
#
_symmetry.space_group_name_H-M   'P 1'
#
loop_
_entity.id
_entity.type
_entity.pdbx_description
1 polymer ?
#
loop_
_entity_poly.entity_id
_entity_poly.type
_entity_poly.pdbx_seq_one_letter_code
_entity_poly.pdbx_strand_id
1 'polypeptide(L)'
;WVSGAPVFLVFLANGRRLPEISRMRGKPFPNDHLDLFFNATVDAAIVMTTFLHAAEAAGLGCCPISVIRDHARVISDMLDLPAKVVPLAGMCVGWPAEEGGITPRLPLDVTVHEERFTESALAPQIDAYDRRRAAMRPYRNQRDTERFGRSEFYGWSEDKARQYAVPLRADFGAFVRNKNFNLD
;
A
#
# COMPACT_ATOMS: atom_id res chain seq x y z
N TRP A 1 13.98 12.31 -0.27
CA TRP A 1 13.18 12.65 0.92
C TRP A 1 13.09 11.49 1.90
N VAL A 2 13.04 10.23 1.44
CA VAL A 2 13.05 9.05 2.34
C VAL A 2 14.32 9.02 3.19
N SER A 3 15.48 9.27 2.58
CA SER A 3 16.77 9.30 3.27
C SER A 3 16.94 10.45 4.28
N GLY A 4 16.07 11.45 4.23
CA GLY A 4 16.05 12.54 5.21
C GLY A 4 15.16 12.30 6.42
N ALA A 5 14.38 11.21 6.43
CA ALA A 5 13.53 10.86 7.57
C ALA A 5 14.38 10.35 8.74
N PRO A 6 14.18 10.85 9.98
CA PRO A 6 14.94 10.41 11.15
C PRO A 6 14.65 8.96 11.53
N VAL A 7 13.45 8.44 11.20
CA VAL A 7 13.05 7.05 11.44
C VAL A 7 12.37 6.50 10.20
N PHE A 8 12.76 5.29 9.82
CA PHE A 8 12.11 4.51 8.79
C PHE A 8 11.67 3.15 9.36
N LEU A 9 10.36 2.92 9.38
CA LEU A 9 9.76 1.67 9.86
C LEU A 9 9.48 0.76 8.67
N VAL A 10 9.64 -0.55 8.87
CA VAL A 10 9.24 -1.58 7.92
C VAL A 10 8.17 -2.45 8.57
N PHE A 11 6.97 -2.44 8.01
CA PHE A 11 5.86 -3.30 8.45
C PHE A 11 5.94 -4.63 7.71
N LEU A 12 5.90 -5.72 8.47
CA LEU A 12 6.13 -7.08 7.99
C LEU A 12 4.83 -7.88 8.04
N ALA A 13 4.45 -8.49 6.93
CA ALA A 13 3.45 -9.56 6.94
C ALA A 13 4.10 -10.82 7.50
N ASN A 14 3.70 -11.23 8.70
CA ASN A 14 4.27 -12.35 9.44
C ASN A 14 3.29 -13.53 9.53
N GLY A 15 3.36 -14.43 8.55
CA GLY A 15 2.61 -15.70 8.55
C GLY A 15 3.29 -16.82 9.35
N ARG A 16 4.47 -16.57 9.95
CA ARG A 16 5.26 -17.60 10.63
C ARG A 16 4.74 -17.93 12.03
N ARG A 17 4.15 -16.99 12.73
CA ARG A 17 3.85 -17.12 14.17
C ARG A 17 2.89 -18.28 14.49
N LEU A 18 1.79 -18.42 13.74
CA LEU A 18 0.79 -19.46 14.01
C LEU A 18 1.32 -20.90 13.72
N PRO A 19 1.98 -21.19 12.59
CA PRO A 19 2.65 -22.48 12.39
C PRO A 19 3.62 -22.82 13.51
N GLU A 20 4.43 -21.85 13.97
CA GLU A 20 5.39 -22.09 15.07
C GLU A 20 4.68 -22.38 16.39
N ILE A 21 3.60 -21.68 16.72
CA ILE A 21 2.79 -21.98 17.90
C ILE A 21 2.20 -23.40 17.83
N SER A 22 1.68 -23.79 16.67
CA SER A 22 1.16 -25.14 16.43
C SER A 22 2.25 -26.19 16.65
N ARG A 23 3.44 -25.97 16.07
CA ARG A 23 4.61 -26.85 16.27
C ARG A 23 4.99 -26.97 17.75
N MET A 24 5.08 -25.83 18.47
CA MET A 24 5.42 -25.81 19.91
C MET A 24 4.38 -26.57 20.77
N ARG A 25 3.15 -26.65 20.33
CA ARG A 25 2.05 -27.33 21.03
C ARG A 25 1.76 -28.72 20.51
N GLY A 26 2.56 -29.24 19.56
CA GLY A 26 2.38 -30.57 18.97
C GLY A 26 1.03 -30.70 18.23
N LYS A 27 0.56 -29.64 17.58
CA LYS A 27 -0.68 -29.63 16.82
C LYS A 27 -0.41 -29.48 15.32
N PRO A 28 -1.22 -30.09 14.46
CA PRO A 28 -1.13 -29.86 13.01
C PRO A 28 -1.50 -28.42 12.68
N PHE A 29 -0.95 -27.90 11.57
CA PHE A 29 -1.31 -26.60 11.01
C PHE A 29 -1.75 -26.79 9.54
N PRO A 30 -3.00 -27.14 9.27
CA PRO A 30 -3.50 -27.35 7.90
C PRO A 30 -3.81 -26.04 7.15
N ASN A 31 -3.76 -24.89 7.82
CA ASN A 31 -4.13 -23.59 7.23
C ASN A 31 -2.94 -22.89 6.55
N ASP A 32 -2.00 -23.63 5.98
CA ASP A 32 -0.90 -23.09 5.19
C ASP A 32 -1.32 -22.96 3.72
N HIS A 33 -2.14 -21.97 3.46
CA HIS A 33 -2.69 -21.62 2.16
C HIS A 33 -2.83 -20.09 2.03
N LEU A 34 -3.40 -19.57 0.95
CA LEU A 34 -3.52 -18.15 0.64
C LEU A 34 -4.03 -17.30 1.82
N ASP A 35 -4.99 -17.81 2.59
CA ASP A 35 -5.58 -17.07 3.72
C ASP A 35 -4.55 -16.73 4.81
N LEU A 36 -3.52 -17.58 5.01
CA LEU A 36 -2.42 -17.27 5.94
C LEU A 36 -1.65 -16.01 5.50
N PHE A 37 -1.39 -15.87 4.21
CA PHE A 37 -0.73 -14.67 3.66
C PHE A 37 -1.66 -13.46 3.74
N PHE A 38 -2.93 -13.64 3.41
CA PHE A 38 -3.93 -12.58 3.48
C PHE A 38 -4.07 -12.03 4.91
N ASN A 39 -4.26 -12.89 5.90
CA ASN A 39 -4.36 -12.50 7.30
C ASN A 39 -3.09 -11.79 7.79
N ALA A 40 -1.91 -12.29 7.45
CA ALA A 40 -0.65 -11.65 7.82
C ALA A 40 -0.51 -10.23 7.23
N THR A 41 -1.02 -10.00 6.01
CA THR A 41 -0.99 -8.68 5.37
C THR A 41 -2.02 -7.73 5.97
N VAL A 42 -3.21 -8.21 6.29
CA VAL A 42 -4.27 -7.42 6.95
C VAL A 42 -3.82 -6.99 8.34
N ASP A 43 -3.28 -7.91 9.15
CA ASP A 43 -2.75 -7.60 10.49
C ASP A 43 -1.66 -6.51 10.42
N ALA A 44 -0.71 -6.65 9.50
CA ALA A 44 0.35 -5.66 9.33
C ALA A 44 -0.19 -4.28 8.90
N ALA A 45 -1.23 -4.24 8.05
CA ALA A 45 -1.87 -3.00 7.62
C ALA A 45 -2.65 -2.33 8.76
N ILE A 46 -3.33 -3.10 9.61
CA ILE A 46 -4.04 -2.59 10.80
C ILE A 46 -3.02 -1.97 11.78
N VAL A 47 -1.91 -2.69 12.07
CA VAL A 47 -0.85 -2.16 12.95
C VAL A 47 -0.25 -0.88 12.38
N MET A 48 0.04 -0.85 11.07
CA MET A 48 0.58 0.34 10.40
C MET A 48 -0.37 1.55 10.52
N THR A 49 -1.65 1.35 10.30
CA THR A 49 -2.66 2.42 10.36
C THR A 49 -2.84 2.91 11.80
N THR A 50 -2.89 1.98 12.77
CA THR A 50 -2.98 2.33 14.20
C THR A 50 -1.75 3.12 14.66
N PHE A 51 -0.55 2.68 14.26
CA PHE A 51 0.69 3.41 14.54
C PHE A 51 0.66 4.82 13.95
N LEU A 52 0.24 4.96 12.67
CA LEU A 52 0.14 6.26 11.99
C LEU A 52 -0.74 7.23 12.80
N HIS A 53 -1.95 6.80 13.18
CA HIS A 53 -2.85 7.65 13.95
C HIS A 53 -2.29 8.02 15.34
N ALA A 54 -1.64 7.08 16.02
CA ALA A 54 -1.01 7.36 17.31
C ALA A 54 0.17 8.34 17.19
N ALA A 55 0.98 8.19 16.15
CA ALA A 55 2.12 9.07 15.89
C ALA A 55 1.65 10.50 15.51
N GLU A 56 0.65 10.62 14.65
CA GLU A 56 0.06 11.92 14.31
C GLU A 56 -0.60 12.60 15.52
N ALA A 57 -1.28 11.84 16.37
CA ALA A 57 -1.82 12.36 17.64
C ALA A 57 -0.73 12.86 18.60
N ALA A 58 0.49 12.32 18.49
CA ALA A 58 1.66 12.78 19.23
C ALA A 58 2.42 13.94 18.53
N GLY A 59 1.89 14.49 17.43
CA GLY A 59 2.48 15.59 16.68
C GLY A 59 3.57 15.20 15.69
N LEU A 60 3.75 13.90 15.41
CA LEU A 60 4.69 13.42 14.41
C LEU A 60 4.05 13.40 13.02
N GLY A 61 4.86 13.60 12.00
CA GLY A 61 4.49 13.38 10.61
C GLY A 61 4.80 11.94 10.18
N CYS A 62 3.87 11.33 9.44
CA CYS A 62 4.01 9.97 8.93
C CYS A 62 3.79 9.92 7.41
N CYS A 63 4.62 9.16 6.71
CA CYS A 63 4.45 8.92 5.28
C CYS A 63 4.56 7.44 4.94
N PRO A 64 3.44 6.73 4.76
CA PRO A 64 3.43 5.33 4.32
C PRO A 64 3.98 5.19 2.90
N ILE A 65 4.81 4.15 2.67
CA ILE A 65 5.52 3.93 1.42
C ILE A 65 5.33 2.48 0.96
N SER A 66 4.80 2.31 -0.24
CA SER A 66 4.63 0.99 -0.85
C SER A 66 5.83 0.54 -1.68
N VAL A 67 6.71 1.48 -2.08
CA VAL A 67 7.84 1.24 -2.98
C VAL A 67 8.89 0.26 -2.41
N ILE A 68 8.89 0.01 -1.11
CA ILE A 68 9.77 -1.02 -0.52
C ILE A 68 9.56 -2.41 -1.14
N ARG A 69 8.37 -2.69 -1.69
CA ARG A 69 8.11 -3.95 -2.38
C ARG A 69 8.81 -4.06 -3.74
N ASP A 70 9.27 -2.96 -4.31
CA ASP A 70 10.11 -2.96 -5.52
C ASP A 70 11.50 -3.55 -5.21
N HIS A 71 11.90 -3.51 -3.93
CA HIS A 71 13.16 -4.00 -3.40
C HIS A 71 12.97 -5.07 -2.30
N ALA A 72 11.88 -5.83 -2.37
CA ALA A 72 11.47 -6.75 -1.31
C ALA A 72 12.55 -7.77 -0.93
N ARG A 73 13.32 -8.28 -1.91
CA ARG A 73 14.44 -9.20 -1.69
C ARG A 73 15.55 -8.52 -0.89
N VAL A 74 15.99 -7.35 -1.34
CA VAL A 74 17.08 -6.59 -0.68
C VAL A 74 16.70 -6.26 0.78
N ILE A 75 15.46 -5.83 1.01
CA ILE A 75 14.97 -5.52 2.36
C ILE A 75 14.86 -6.79 3.21
N SER A 76 14.41 -7.90 2.61
CA SER A 76 14.35 -9.18 3.29
C SER A 76 15.74 -9.67 3.74
N ASP A 77 16.74 -9.52 2.88
CA ASP A 77 18.12 -9.92 3.17
C ASP A 77 18.74 -8.98 4.21
N MET A 78 18.53 -7.66 4.09
CA MET A 78 19.03 -6.65 5.04
C MET A 78 18.50 -6.86 6.46
N LEU A 79 17.26 -7.35 6.58
CA LEU A 79 16.58 -7.57 7.87
C LEU A 79 16.62 -9.04 8.32
N ASP A 80 17.35 -9.90 7.64
CA ASP A 80 17.43 -11.35 7.91
C ASP A 80 16.04 -11.99 8.09
N LEU A 81 15.07 -11.60 7.23
CA LEU A 81 13.70 -12.06 7.38
C LEU A 81 13.61 -13.58 7.12
N PRO A 82 13.02 -14.35 8.05
CA PRO A 82 12.87 -15.80 7.88
C PRO A 82 11.78 -16.15 6.86
N ALA A 83 11.61 -17.43 6.58
CA ALA A 83 10.47 -17.94 5.81
C ALA A 83 9.14 -17.48 6.41
N LYS A 84 8.15 -17.25 5.56
CA LYS A 84 6.80 -16.74 5.90
C LYS A 84 6.79 -15.34 6.55
N VAL A 85 7.85 -14.53 6.32
CA VAL A 85 7.89 -13.11 6.70
C VAL A 85 8.33 -12.29 5.50
N VAL A 86 7.52 -11.30 5.11
CA VAL A 86 7.79 -10.45 3.95
C VAL A 86 7.55 -8.96 4.27
N PRO A 87 8.34 -8.05 3.66
CA PRO A 87 8.11 -6.61 3.81
C PRO A 87 6.83 -6.21 3.09
N LEU A 88 5.90 -5.56 3.80
CA LEU A 88 4.62 -5.11 3.27
C LEU A 88 4.64 -3.64 2.88
N ALA A 89 5.01 -2.78 3.81
CA ALA A 89 5.06 -1.34 3.63
C ALA A 89 6.17 -0.72 4.48
N GLY A 90 6.72 0.41 4.03
CA GLY A 90 7.57 1.28 4.83
C GLY A 90 6.78 2.46 5.35
N MET A 91 7.35 3.16 6.34
CA MET A 91 6.83 4.43 6.82
C MET A 91 7.98 5.32 7.28
N CYS A 92 8.09 6.50 6.68
CA CYS A 92 8.91 7.56 7.23
C CYS A 92 8.19 8.21 8.41
N VAL A 93 8.89 8.46 9.49
CA VAL A 93 8.35 9.13 10.69
C VAL A 93 9.33 10.20 11.15
N GLY A 94 8.82 11.36 11.52
CA GLY A 94 9.63 12.47 12.02
C GLY A 94 8.78 13.67 12.38
N TRP A 95 9.40 14.74 12.86
CA TRP A 95 8.70 16.01 13.06
C TRP A 95 8.39 16.64 11.70
N PRO A 96 7.15 17.12 11.47
CA PRO A 96 6.80 17.82 10.23
C PRO A 96 7.70 19.04 10.01
N ALA A 97 8.35 19.12 8.85
CA ALA A 97 9.14 20.27 8.45
C ALA A 97 8.27 21.41 7.86
N GLU A 98 7.11 21.05 7.34
CA GLU A 98 6.16 21.97 6.70
C GLU A 98 4.74 21.56 7.09
N GLU A 99 3.81 22.53 7.08
CA GLU A 99 2.39 22.22 7.22
C GLU A 99 1.90 21.42 6.01
N GLY A 100 1.33 20.26 6.28
CA GLY A 100 0.74 19.41 5.27
C GLY A 100 -0.60 19.97 4.76
N GLY A 101 -0.93 19.68 3.50
CA GLY A 101 -2.24 19.98 2.93
C GLY A 101 -3.10 18.72 2.80
N ILE A 102 -4.40 18.85 3.07
CA ILE A 102 -5.36 17.75 2.86
C ILE A 102 -5.63 17.61 1.36
N THR A 103 -5.36 16.41 0.82
CA THR A 103 -5.72 16.07 -0.56
C THR A 103 -7.19 15.62 -0.62
N PRO A 104 -7.99 16.05 -1.61
CA PRO A 104 -9.33 15.52 -1.79
C PRO A 104 -9.33 14.00 -1.87
N ARG A 105 -10.29 13.38 -1.22
CA ARG A 105 -10.55 11.93 -1.30
C ARG A 105 -11.68 11.66 -2.27
N LEU A 106 -11.76 10.43 -2.76
CA LEU A 106 -12.94 9.97 -3.49
C LEU A 106 -14.18 10.15 -2.60
N PRO A 107 -15.35 10.47 -3.17
CA PRO A 107 -16.59 10.50 -2.41
C PRO A 107 -16.89 9.15 -1.76
N LEU A 108 -17.60 9.15 -0.64
CA LEU A 108 -17.91 7.91 0.09
C LEU A 108 -18.75 6.94 -0.74
N ASP A 109 -19.64 7.45 -1.55
CA ASP A 109 -20.49 6.65 -2.47
C ASP A 109 -19.71 5.90 -3.57
N VAL A 110 -18.41 6.20 -3.76
CA VAL A 110 -17.49 5.41 -4.60
C VAL A 110 -16.86 4.24 -3.83
N THR A 111 -16.76 4.36 -2.50
CA THR A 111 -15.99 3.42 -1.66
C THR A 111 -16.82 2.69 -0.61
N VAL A 112 -18.04 3.17 -0.36
CA VAL A 112 -18.98 2.59 0.61
C VAL A 112 -20.27 2.24 -0.13
N HIS A 113 -20.70 1.00 -0.01
CA HIS A 113 -21.89 0.48 -0.66
C HIS A 113 -22.87 -0.01 0.41
N GLU A 114 -24.15 0.36 0.29
CA GLU A 114 -25.20 -0.11 1.19
C GLU A 114 -25.70 -1.47 0.71
N GLU A 115 -25.70 -2.46 1.60
CA GLU A 115 -26.16 -3.84 1.41
C GLU A 115 -25.55 -4.58 0.22
N ARG A 116 -25.38 -3.93 -0.93
CA ARG A 116 -24.89 -4.55 -2.16
C ARG A 116 -23.86 -3.67 -2.85
N PHE A 117 -22.82 -4.30 -3.37
CA PHE A 117 -21.83 -3.63 -4.21
C PHE A 117 -22.47 -3.10 -5.50
N THR A 118 -22.18 -1.84 -5.86
CA THR A 118 -22.61 -1.23 -7.12
C THR A 118 -21.57 -0.20 -7.62
N GLU A 119 -21.36 -0.18 -8.91
CA GLU A 119 -20.51 0.81 -9.62
C GLU A 119 -21.28 1.49 -10.76
N SER A 120 -22.62 1.49 -10.74
CA SER A 120 -23.46 2.01 -11.82
C SER A 120 -23.22 3.49 -12.15
N ALA A 121 -22.71 4.28 -11.20
CA ALA A 121 -22.40 5.70 -11.36
C ALA A 121 -20.89 6.00 -11.30
N LEU A 122 -20.01 4.98 -11.39
CA LEU A 122 -18.57 5.16 -11.17
C LEU A 122 -17.94 6.20 -12.12
N ALA A 123 -18.24 6.13 -13.42
CA ALA A 123 -17.63 7.03 -14.40
C ALA A 123 -17.96 8.52 -14.13
N PRO A 124 -19.23 8.95 -14.00
CA PRO A 124 -19.53 10.36 -13.66
C PRO A 124 -19.02 10.78 -12.29
N GLN A 125 -18.93 9.87 -11.30
CA GLN A 125 -18.36 10.17 -9.99
C GLN A 125 -16.85 10.44 -10.09
N ILE A 126 -16.11 9.64 -10.84
CA ILE A 126 -14.67 9.85 -11.09
C ILE A 126 -14.44 11.16 -11.86
N ASP A 127 -15.23 11.45 -12.89
CA ASP A 127 -15.12 12.72 -13.65
C ASP A 127 -15.36 13.94 -12.75
N ALA A 128 -16.34 13.87 -11.87
CA ALA A 128 -16.61 14.93 -10.89
C ALA A 128 -15.47 15.10 -9.89
N TYR A 129 -14.91 13.99 -9.42
CA TYR A 129 -13.74 13.99 -8.54
C TYR A 129 -12.51 14.60 -9.22
N ASP A 130 -12.26 14.24 -10.48
CA ASP A 130 -11.13 14.75 -11.26
C ASP A 130 -11.20 16.26 -11.41
N ARG A 131 -12.37 16.80 -11.75
CA ARG A 131 -12.60 18.25 -11.85
C ARG A 131 -12.36 18.95 -10.51
N ARG A 132 -12.92 18.42 -9.42
CA ARG A 132 -12.75 18.98 -8.07
C ARG A 132 -11.28 18.95 -7.65
N ARG A 133 -10.59 17.85 -7.87
CA ARG A 133 -9.18 17.71 -7.51
C ARG A 133 -8.28 18.61 -8.35
N ALA A 134 -8.53 18.69 -9.65
CA ALA A 134 -7.77 19.57 -10.54
C ALA A 134 -7.92 21.06 -10.17
N ALA A 135 -9.12 21.48 -9.74
CA ALA A 135 -9.34 22.86 -9.26
C ALA A 135 -8.57 23.16 -7.96
N MET A 136 -8.41 22.19 -7.05
CA MET A 136 -7.71 22.39 -5.78
C MET A 136 -6.20 22.15 -5.89
N ARG A 137 -5.78 21.15 -6.64
CA ARG A 137 -4.39 20.71 -6.74
C ARG A 137 -4.11 20.08 -8.10
N PRO A 138 -3.95 20.87 -9.16
CA PRO A 138 -3.69 20.37 -10.50
C PRO A 138 -2.33 19.65 -10.57
N TYR A 139 -2.21 18.71 -11.47
CA TYR A 139 -0.92 18.11 -11.80
C TYR A 139 -0.06 19.10 -12.58
N ARG A 140 1.20 19.26 -12.19
CA ARG A 140 2.17 20.12 -12.91
C ARG A 140 2.67 19.46 -14.20
N ASN A 141 2.79 18.14 -14.20
CA ASN A 141 3.29 17.36 -15.32
C ASN A 141 2.35 16.19 -15.60
N GLN A 142 2.23 15.82 -16.88
CA GLN A 142 1.55 14.62 -17.33
C GLN A 142 2.54 13.47 -17.41
N ARG A 143 2.15 12.31 -16.94
CA ARG A 143 2.95 11.08 -16.94
C ARG A 143 3.03 10.50 -18.36
N ASP A 144 4.22 10.04 -18.76
CA ASP A 144 4.48 9.23 -19.95
C ASP A 144 3.81 9.79 -21.23
N THR A 145 4.12 11.06 -21.50
CA THR A 145 3.57 11.77 -22.68
C THR A 145 4.15 11.26 -24.00
N GLU A 146 5.28 10.58 -23.98
CA GLU A 146 5.86 9.94 -25.18
C GLU A 146 4.98 8.79 -25.65
N ARG A 147 4.44 8.00 -24.71
CA ARG A 147 3.59 6.84 -25.00
C ARG A 147 2.13 7.20 -25.21
N PHE A 148 1.58 8.11 -24.41
CA PHE A 148 0.13 8.38 -24.37
C PHE A 148 -0.27 9.72 -24.97
N GLY A 149 0.69 10.54 -25.40
CA GLY A 149 0.42 11.91 -25.84
C GLY A 149 0.07 12.85 -24.68
N ARG A 150 -0.28 14.09 -25.02
CA ARG A 150 -0.79 15.08 -24.06
C ARG A 150 -2.30 15.04 -24.05
N SER A 151 -2.89 14.99 -22.83
CA SER A 151 -4.33 15.14 -22.65
C SER A 151 -4.65 16.62 -22.45
N GLU A 152 -5.76 17.11 -23.03
CA GLU A 152 -6.27 18.46 -22.81
C GLU A 152 -6.67 18.68 -21.34
N PHE A 153 -7.36 17.69 -20.76
CA PHE A 153 -7.66 17.63 -19.34
C PHE A 153 -6.92 16.45 -18.71
N TYR A 154 -6.09 16.74 -17.69
CA TYR A 154 -5.29 15.73 -17.00
C TYR A 154 -5.70 15.63 -15.53
N GLY A 155 -6.67 14.76 -15.27
CA GLY A 155 -7.19 14.46 -13.93
C GLY A 155 -6.41 13.39 -13.19
N TRP A 156 -6.88 13.07 -12.00
CA TRP A 156 -6.30 11.99 -11.19
C TRP A 156 -6.50 10.62 -11.84
N SER A 157 -7.65 10.37 -12.43
CA SER A 157 -7.93 9.09 -13.08
C SER A 157 -7.01 8.84 -14.28
N GLU A 158 -6.76 9.86 -15.10
CA GLU A 158 -5.83 9.79 -16.21
C GLU A 158 -4.39 9.52 -15.71
N ASP A 159 -3.95 10.21 -14.65
CA ASP A 159 -2.64 9.96 -14.04
C ASP A 159 -2.52 8.52 -13.54
N LYS A 160 -3.57 7.99 -12.89
CA LYS A 160 -3.58 6.61 -12.39
C LYS A 160 -3.65 5.58 -13.52
N ALA A 161 -4.46 5.81 -14.54
CA ALA A 161 -4.52 4.94 -15.71
C ALA A 161 -3.14 4.80 -16.39
N ARG A 162 -2.44 5.92 -16.58
CA ARG A 162 -1.08 5.90 -17.13
C ARG A 162 -0.08 5.23 -16.18
N GLN A 163 -0.18 5.46 -14.88
CA GLN A 163 0.69 4.84 -13.88
C GLN A 163 0.59 3.31 -13.91
N TYR A 164 -0.61 2.78 -14.04
CA TYR A 164 -0.87 1.34 -14.00
C TYR A 164 -0.90 0.68 -15.40
N ALA A 165 -0.63 1.44 -16.46
CA ALA A 165 -0.48 0.90 -17.81
C ALA A 165 0.83 0.12 -18.03
N VAL A 166 1.70 0.10 -17.03
CA VAL A 166 2.93 -0.70 -16.99
C VAL A 166 2.90 -1.65 -15.80
N PRO A 167 3.46 -2.87 -15.92
CA PRO A 167 3.51 -3.79 -14.79
C PRO A 167 4.33 -3.19 -13.64
N LEU A 168 3.76 -3.18 -12.45
CA LEU A 168 4.46 -2.82 -11.21
C LEU A 168 4.62 -4.08 -10.36
N ARG A 169 5.86 -4.36 -9.91
CA ARG A 169 6.14 -5.47 -8.98
C ARG A 169 5.67 -6.83 -9.50
N ALA A 170 5.84 -7.09 -10.79
CA ALA A 170 5.39 -8.33 -11.41
C ALA A 170 6.04 -9.58 -10.79
N ASP A 171 7.22 -9.43 -10.19
CA ASP A 171 7.99 -10.48 -9.51
C ASP A 171 7.63 -10.66 -8.02
N PHE A 172 6.82 -9.77 -7.43
CA PHE A 172 6.51 -9.81 -6.01
C PHE A 172 5.81 -11.11 -5.60
N GLY A 173 4.91 -11.65 -6.43
CA GLY A 173 4.27 -12.95 -6.19
C GLY A 173 5.28 -14.10 -6.13
N ALA A 174 6.26 -14.11 -7.05
CA ALA A 174 7.35 -15.09 -7.02
C ALA A 174 8.22 -14.93 -5.75
N PHE A 175 8.52 -13.70 -5.35
CA PHE A 175 9.24 -13.43 -4.10
C PHE A 175 8.47 -13.99 -2.88
N VAL A 176 7.16 -13.77 -2.79
CA VAL A 176 6.33 -14.28 -1.68
C VAL A 176 6.34 -15.81 -1.63
N ARG A 177 6.23 -16.50 -2.79
CA ARG A 177 6.36 -17.96 -2.86
C ARG A 177 7.75 -18.43 -2.42
N ASN A 178 8.81 -17.71 -2.81
CA ASN A 178 10.19 -18.02 -2.38
C ASN A 178 10.40 -17.82 -0.87
N LYS A 179 9.53 -17.06 -0.21
CA LYS A 179 9.45 -16.95 1.26
C LYS A 179 8.57 -18.06 1.87
N ASN A 180 8.27 -19.12 1.11
CA ASN A 180 7.51 -20.30 1.52
C ASN A 180 6.05 -20.03 1.92
N PHE A 181 5.43 -18.96 1.41
CA PHE A 181 3.99 -18.86 1.46
C PHE A 181 3.37 -19.73 0.38
N ASN A 182 2.43 -20.57 0.76
CA ASN A 182 1.52 -21.19 -0.17
C ASN A 182 0.42 -20.17 -0.55
N LEU A 183 0.24 -19.93 -1.84
CA LEU A 183 -0.72 -18.95 -2.37
C LEU A 183 -1.88 -19.63 -3.13
N ASP A 184 -2.01 -20.96 -2.97
CA ASP A 184 -3.11 -21.72 -3.55
C ASP A 184 -4.35 -21.72 -2.65
#